data_7547b5f04d5f3c660b9ef22f6b8c8290
#
_entry.id   7547b5f04d5f3c660b9ef22f6b8c8290
#
_cell.length_a   1.000
_cell.length_b   1.000
_cell.length_c   1.000
_cell.angle_alpha   90.00
_cell.angle_beta   90.00
_cell.angle_gamma   90.00
#
_symmetry.space_group_name_H-M   'P 1'
#
loop_
_entity.id
_entity.type
_entity.pdbx_description
1 polymer ?
#
loop_
_entity_poly.entity_id
_entity_poly.type
_entity_poly.pdbx_seq_one_letter_code
_entity_poly.pdbx_strand_id
1 'polypeptide(L)'
;MEYRFKNLVALVISGAFMFASCKNYKPGIKLLSIKETNYPSGSGLSFYENKIYLIGDDASQILIMDTTLNVTDSIRVHDSTGKRIPWQVKPDFEDMAFFQAGMEHFFLVPGSGSGGAYRNSALILNAVSHQQNKFALDSLYARLKLFGIKDINIEGAASLPGTMLLSNRGNKGYQKNYLIFIDNNFWTKPGSCGFSIALAGTTKDTSAFNGISGLDYARKSDKLLLTVSTENTYSNFADGTIGKSYLWIINDISSKKNFSAINPNIIIDLDEADNRFIGHKIEAVTILQENKTNMILLLVSDDDDGKSILFKIILNL
;
A
#
# COMPACT_ATOMS: atom_id res chain seq x y z
N MET A 1 64.95 -30.00 -57.07
CA MET A 1 63.55 -29.45 -57.10
C MET A 1 62.84 -30.05 -55.91
N GLU A 2 62.91 -29.38 -54.72
CA GLU A 2 62.40 -29.90 -53.46
C GLU A 2 61.10 -29.20 -53.16
N TYR A 3 59.96 -29.95 -53.01
CA TYR A 3 58.71 -29.46 -52.54
C TYR A 3 58.62 -29.69 -51.04
N ARG A 4 58.62 -28.58 -50.27
CA ARG A 4 58.31 -28.60 -48.82
C ARG A 4 56.82 -28.58 -48.62
N PHE A 5 56.26 -29.64 -48.04
CA PHE A 5 54.87 -29.65 -47.45
C PHE A 5 54.87 -28.87 -46.15
N LYS A 6 54.06 -27.83 -46.09
CA LYS A 6 53.68 -27.13 -44.82
C LYS A 6 52.49 -27.78 -44.25
N ASN A 7 52.65 -28.42 -43.10
CA ASN A 7 51.52 -28.93 -42.28
C ASN A 7 50.77 -27.75 -41.66
N LEU A 8 49.52 -27.58 -42.01
CA LEU A 8 48.57 -26.65 -41.39
C LEU A 8 47.87 -27.40 -40.24
N VAL A 9 48.21 -27.07 -38.98
CA VAL A 9 47.51 -27.59 -37.81
C VAL A 9 46.31 -26.68 -37.57
N ALA A 10 45.10 -27.17 -37.82
CA ALA A 10 43.88 -26.49 -37.49
C ALA A 10 43.56 -26.70 -36.00
N LEU A 11 43.67 -25.65 -35.23
CA LEU A 11 43.26 -25.63 -33.80
C LEU A 11 41.75 -25.47 -33.73
N VAL A 12 41.03 -26.54 -33.43
CA VAL A 12 39.57 -26.50 -33.15
C VAL A 12 39.39 -26.05 -31.72
N ILE A 13 39.03 -24.76 -31.53
CA ILE A 13 38.59 -24.22 -30.22
C ILE A 13 37.14 -24.64 -30.03
N SER A 14 36.90 -25.67 -29.23
CA SER A 14 35.58 -26.08 -28.77
C SER A 14 35.09 -25.09 -27.68
N GLY A 15 34.37 -24.08 -28.10
CA GLY A 15 33.68 -23.16 -27.20
C GLY A 15 32.49 -23.86 -26.51
N ALA A 16 32.67 -24.28 -25.27
CA ALA A 16 31.55 -24.72 -24.43
C ALA A 16 30.67 -23.50 -24.09
N PHE A 17 29.60 -23.32 -24.82
CA PHE A 17 28.52 -22.40 -24.40
C PHE A 17 27.84 -22.96 -23.15
N MET A 18 28.20 -22.45 -21.97
CA MET A 18 27.42 -22.64 -20.77
C MET A 18 26.11 -21.87 -20.97
N PHE A 19 25.05 -22.57 -21.36
CA PHE A 19 23.70 -22.06 -21.21
C PHE A 19 23.41 -21.95 -19.71
N ALA A 20 23.58 -20.76 -19.14
CA ALA A 20 23.03 -20.44 -17.85
C ALA A 20 21.51 -20.54 -18.00
N SER A 21 20.94 -21.63 -17.50
CA SER A 21 19.49 -21.79 -17.38
C SER A 21 19.02 -20.71 -16.41
N CYS A 22 18.56 -19.57 -16.92
CA CYS A 22 17.74 -18.65 -16.15
C CYS A 22 16.48 -19.40 -15.76
N LYS A 23 16.45 -19.98 -14.56
CA LYS A 23 15.20 -20.40 -13.96
C LYS A 23 14.32 -19.15 -13.94
N ASN A 24 13.24 -19.16 -14.70
CA ASN A 24 12.20 -18.14 -14.62
C ASN A 24 11.64 -18.20 -13.19
N TYR A 25 12.19 -17.36 -12.32
CA TYR A 25 11.74 -17.26 -10.95
C TYR A 25 10.39 -16.54 -10.99
N LYS A 26 9.30 -17.25 -10.67
CA LYS A 26 7.99 -16.61 -10.52
C LYS A 26 7.99 -15.86 -9.18
N PRO A 27 7.66 -14.58 -9.17
CA PRO A 27 7.40 -13.86 -7.93
C PRO A 27 6.36 -14.60 -7.10
N GLY A 28 6.58 -14.67 -5.79
CA GLY A 28 5.68 -15.38 -4.90
C GLY A 28 5.88 -14.99 -3.45
N ILE A 29 4.96 -15.40 -2.60
CA ILE A 29 5.03 -15.15 -1.18
C ILE A 29 5.26 -16.45 -0.39
N LYS A 30 5.80 -16.27 0.82
CA LYS A 30 5.86 -17.30 1.85
C LYS A 30 5.41 -16.69 3.16
N LEU A 31 4.35 -17.24 3.74
CA LEU A 31 3.85 -16.83 5.05
C LEU A 31 4.83 -17.28 6.15
N LEU A 32 5.22 -16.34 7.02
CA LEU A 32 6.14 -16.55 8.13
C LEU A 32 5.40 -16.72 9.46
N SER A 33 4.44 -15.84 9.73
CA SER A 33 3.63 -15.89 10.95
C SER A 33 2.30 -15.20 10.76
N ILE A 34 1.32 -15.57 11.58
CA ILE A 34 0.01 -14.94 11.71
C ILE A 34 -0.17 -14.57 13.18
N LYS A 35 -0.75 -13.40 13.43
CA LYS A 35 -1.11 -12.96 14.77
C LYS A 35 -2.45 -12.23 14.76
N GLU A 36 -3.43 -12.78 15.47
CA GLU A 36 -4.69 -12.09 15.79
C GLU A 36 -4.44 -11.04 16.89
N THR A 37 -5.07 -9.90 16.77
CA THR A 37 -5.04 -8.83 17.77
C THR A 37 -6.44 -8.31 18.04
N ASN A 38 -6.74 -8.03 19.30
CA ASN A 38 -8.01 -7.44 19.72
C ASN A 38 -8.00 -5.91 19.48
N TYR A 39 -7.71 -5.54 18.23
CA TYR A 39 -7.66 -4.17 17.73
C TYR A 39 -8.68 -4.03 16.62
N PRO A 40 -9.61 -3.05 16.69
CA PRO A 40 -10.70 -2.94 15.74
C PRO A 40 -10.22 -2.39 14.40
N SER A 41 -10.76 -2.93 13.32
CA SER A 41 -10.75 -2.33 11.98
C SER A 41 -9.36 -1.88 11.51
N GLY A 42 -8.36 -2.77 11.63
CA GLY A 42 -7.00 -2.47 11.19
C GLY A 42 -6.92 -2.19 9.70
N SER A 43 -6.72 -0.92 9.31
CA SER A 43 -6.77 -0.43 7.93
C SER A 43 -5.43 0.12 7.43
N GLY A 44 -4.53 0.60 8.29
CA GLY A 44 -3.27 1.18 7.88
C GLY A 44 -2.08 0.68 8.68
N LEU A 45 -0.94 0.50 8.00
CA LEU A 45 0.33 0.07 8.58
C LEU A 45 1.46 0.99 8.18
N SER A 46 2.39 1.24 9.12
CA SER A 46 3.66 1.88 8.81
C SER A 46 4.80 1.31 9.65
N PHE A 47 6.02 1.42 9.16
CA PHE A 47 7.22 0.92 9.84
C PHE A 47 8.29 1.99 9.95
N TYR A 48 8.74 2.25 11.19
CA TYR A 48 9.79 3.21 11.47
C TYR A 48 10.59 2.77 12.70
N GLU A 49 11.94 2.80 12.63
CA GLU A 49 12.87 2.48 13.72
C GLU A 49 12.56 1.16 14.47
N ASN A 50 12.37 0.08 13.71
CA ASN A 50 12.02 -1.24 14.23
C ASN A 50 10.69 -1.30 15.02
N LYS A 51 9.83 -0.31 14.83
CA LYS A 51 8.48 -0.26 15.38
C LYS A 51 7.46 -0.30 14.25
N ILE A 52 6.41 -1.05 14.46
CA ILE A 52 5.25 -1.17 13.59
C ILE A 52 4.14 -0.32 14.20
N TYR A 53 3.54 0.52 13.37
CA TYR A 53 2.41 1.36 13.72
C TYR A 53 1.18 0.83 12.99
N LEU A 54 0.13 0.50 13.74
CA LEU A 54 -1.16 0.01 13.20
C LEU A 54 -2.23 1.03 13.52
N ILE A 55 -2.93 1.50 12.50
CA ILE A 55 -4.13 2.33 12.65
C ILE A 55 -5.35 1.59 12.11
N GLY A 56 -6.53 1.89 12.66
CA GLY A 56 -7.80 1.40 12.17
C GLY A 56 -8.72 2.56 11.81
N ASP A 57 -9.64 2.33 10.89
CA ASP A 57 -10.57 3.34 10.34
C ASP A 57 -11.44 4.00 11.43
N ASP A 58 -11.81 3.23 12.45
CA ASP A 58 -12.59 3.68 13.59
C ASP A 58 -11.87 3.50 14.94
N ALA A 59 -10.58 3.16 14.94
CA ALA A 59 -9.82 3.01 16.17
C ALA A 59 -9.45 4.35 16.80
N SER A 60 -9.60 4.48 18.13
CA SER A 60 -9.27 5.71 18.86
C SER A 60 -7.78 5.89 19.16
N GLN A 61 -6.96 4.88 18.84
CA GLN A 61 -5.53 4.84 19.12
C GLN A 61 -4.78 4.16 17.98
N ILE A 62 -3.56 4.63 17.69
CA ILE A 62 -2.57 3.90 16.92
C ILE A 62 -1.86 2.93 17.87
N LEU A 63 -1.77 1.65 17.53
CA LEU A 63 -0.92 0.71 18.28
C LEU A 63 0.53 0.78 17.78
N ILE A 64 1.46 0.68 18.73
CA ILE A 64 2.88 0.51 18.45
C ILE A 64 3.29 -0.90 18.85
N MET A 65 3.90 -1.62 17.91
CA MET A 65 4.35 -3.00 18.10
C MET A 65 5.84 -3.14 17.79
N ASP A 66 6.48 -4.10 18.38
CA ASP A 66 7.81 -4.55 17.96
C ASP A 66 7.75 -5.45 16.72
N THR A 67 8.90 -5.83 16.18
CA THR A 67 8.99 -6.69 14.99
C THR A 67 8.59 -8.15 15.24
N THR A 68 8.34 -8.53 16.48
CA THR A 68 7.75 -9.81 16.89
C THR A 68 6.23 -9.71 17.06
N LEU A 69 5.66 -8.54 16.70
CA LEU A 69 4.24 -8.20 16.75
C LEU A 69 3.67 -8.08 18.17
N ASN A 70 4.50 -7.86 19.21
CA ASN A 70 4.01 -7.57 20.54
C ASN A 70 3.71 -6.07 20.66
N VAL A 71 2.53 -5.73 21.20
CA VAL A 71 2.16 -4.35 21.51
C VAL A 71 3.08 -3.83 22.60
N THR A 72 3.75 -2.72 22.33
CA THR A 72 4.69 -2.06 23.24
C THR A 72 4.17 -0.73 23.77
N ASP A 73 3.31 -0.04 23.00
CA ASP A 73 2.73 1.26 23.34
C ASP A 73 1.52 1.57 22.48
N SER A 74 0.87 2.72 22.72
CA SER A 74 -0.19 3.27 21.87
C SER A 74 -0.22 4.79 21.89
N ILE A 75 -0.69 5.40 20.81
CA ILE A 75 -0.86 6.84 20.68
C ILE A 75 -2.34 7.13 20.48
N ARG A 76 -2.95 7.91 21.38
CA ARG A 76 -4.34 8.33 21.23
C ARG A 76 -4.46 9.35 20.09
N VAL A 77 -5.38 9.11 19.17
CA VAL A 77 -5.64 10.00 18.00
C VAL A 77 -7.06 10.57 17.97
N HIS A 78 -7.93 10.10 18.88
CA HIS A 78 -9.31 10.60 19.03
C HIS A 78 -9.75 10.54 20.49
N ASP A 79 -10.58 11.50 20.92
CA ASP A 79 -11.03 11.62 22.32
C ASP A 79 -12.16 10.66 22.70
N SER A 80 -12.58 9.76 21.82
CA SER A 80 -13.54 8.72 22.15
C SER A 80 -13.06 7.89 23.33
N THR A 81 -13.94 7.65 24.31
CA THR A 81 -13.61 6.85 25.50
C THR A 81 -13.58 5.35 25.21
N GLY A 82 -14.21 4.91 24.12
CA GLY A 82 -14.21 3.52 23.65
C GLY A 82 -13.00 3.18 22.79
N LYS A 83 -12.82 1.87 22.51
CA LYS A 83 -11.83 1.40 21.53
C LYS A 83 -12.19 1.87 20.11
N ARG A 84 -13.49 1.93 19.79
CA ARG A 84 -14.03 2.34 18.50
C ARG A 84 -14.60 3.75 18.58
N ILE A 85 -14.35 4.54 17.53
CA ILE A 85 -14.93 5.87 17.33
C ILE A 85 -16.32 5.68 16.72
N PRO A 86 -17.37 6.37 17.23
CA PRO A 86 -18.69 6.31 16.60
C PRO A 86 -18.65 6.73 15.14
N TRP A 87 -19.34 6.00 14.27
CA TRP A 87 -19.32 6.20 12.82
C TRP A 87 -19.64 7.64 12.36
N GLN A 88 -20.46 8.35 13.13
CA GLN A 88 -20.88 9.73 12.83
C GLN A 88 -19.72 10.74 12.90
N VAL A 89 -18.70 10.43 13.67
CA VAL A 89 -17.57 11.34 13.96
C VAL A 89 -16.22 10.72 13.65
N LYS A 90 -16.17 9.48 13.14
CA LYS A 90 -14.92 8.81 12.81
C LYS A 90 -14.22 9.53 11.66
N PRO A 91 -12.91 9.76 11.77
CA PRO A 91 -12.13 10.34 10.67
C PRO A 91 -11.90 9.38 9.51
N ASP A 92 -12.20 8.08 9.70
CA ASP A 92 -12.06 7.04 8.68
C ASP A 92 -10.63 6.99 8.15
N PHE A 93 -9.68 6.70 9.03
CA PHE A 93 -8.25 6.63 8.72
C PHE A 93 -7.94 5.27 8.09
N GLU A 94 -7.59 5.27 6.79
CA GLU A 94 -7.45 4.03 6.03
C GLU A 94 -6.00 3.61 5.79
N ASP A 95 -5.04 4.54 5.97
CA ASP A 95 -3.61 4.22 5.82
C ASP A 95 -2.71 5.21 6.54
N MET A 96 -1.41 4.88 6.62
CA MET A 96 -0.40 5.70 7.30
C MET A 96 0.92 5.69 6.55
N ALA A 97 1.33 6.84 5.99
CA ALA A 97 2.59 7.02 5.30
C ALA A 97 3.68 7.62 6.18
N PHE A 98 4.81 6.92 6.32
CA PHE A 98 6.01 7.53 6.90
C PHE A 98 6.69 8.48 5.91
N PHE A 99 7.06 9.69 6.37
CA PHE A 99 7.85 10.64 5.59
C PHE A 99 8.82 11.45 6.45
N GLN A 100 9.82 12.04 5.80
CA GLN A 100 10.79 12.91 6.42
C GLN A 100 10.63 14.35 5.92
N ALA A 101 10.64 15.32 6.82
CA ALA A 101 10.68 16.74 6.50
C ALA A 101 11.82 17.43 7.28
N GLY A 102 12.88 17.84 6.56
CA GLY A 102 14.11 18.30 7.18
C GLY A 102 14.78 17.18 7.99
N MET A 103 15.01 17.42 9.28
CA MET A 103 15.57 16.42 10.22
C MET A 103 14.48 15.69 11.02
N GLU A 104 13.22 16.03 10.83
CA GLU A 104 12.13 15.44 11.59
C GLU A 104 11.43 14.34 10.79
N HIS A 105 10.83 13.41 11.53
CA HIS A 105 10.16 12.24 11.00
C HIS A 105 8.68 12.28 11.38
N PHE A 106 7.82 12.00 10.40
CA PHE A 106 6.38 12.13 10.56
C PHE A 106 5.63 10.96 9.91
N PHE A 107 4.40 10.78 10.37
CA PHE A 107 3.40 10.00 9.67
C PHE A 107 2.30 10.95 9.14
N LEU A 108 1.91 10.76 7.90
CA LEU A 108 0.68 11.28 7.32
C LEU A 108 -0.40 10.21 7.46
N VAL A 109 -1.53 10.57 8.04
CA VAL A 109 -2.71 9.70 8.19
C VAL A 109 -3.89 10.44 7.56
N PRO A 110 -4.23 10.17 6.29
CA PRO A 110 -5.36 10.80 5.63
C PRO A 110 -6.67 10.15 6.06
N GLY A 111 -7.72 10.96 6.25
CA GLY A 111 -9.07 10.45 6.29
C GLY A 111 -9.57 10.12 4.89
N SER A 112 -10.49 9.17 4.77
CA SER A 112 -10.96 8.65 3.49
C SER A 112 -11.62 9.70 2.58
N GLY A 113 -12.21 10.75 3.16
CA GLY A 113 -13.01 11.73 2.41
C GLY A 113 -14.38 11.20 1.99
N SER A 114 -14.74 9.98 2.34
CA SER A 114 -16.02 9.38 2.00
C SER A 114 -17.11 9.75 3.03
N GLY A 115 -18.23 10.31 2.59
CA GLY A 115 -19.48 10.42 3.32
C GLY A 115 -19.63 11.44 4.44
N GLY A 116 -18.64 12.24 4.79
CA GLY A 116 -18.84 13.23 5.84
C GLY A 116 -17.65 14.16 6.10
N ALA A 117 -17.94 15.34 6.65
CA ALA A 117 -16.94 16.37 6.93
C ALA A 117 -15.82 15.89 7.89
N TYR A 118 -16.13 14.98 8.81
CA TYR A 118 -15.15 14.41 9.75
C TYR A 118 -14.05 13.62 9.05
N ARG A 119 -14.33 13.07 7.87
CA ARG A 119 -13.40 12.29 7.04
C ARG A 119 -12.54 13.14 6.10
N ASN A 120 -12.83 14.44 6.02
CA ASN A 120 -12.10 15.39 5.17
C ASN A 120 -10.91 16.01 5.91
N SER A 121 -10.08 15.19 6.54
CA SER A 121 -8.93 15.68 7.31
C SER A 121 -7.71 14.80 7.14
N ALA A 122 -6.53 15.36 7.39
CA ALA A 122 -5.30 14.60 7.58
C ALA A 122 -4.76 14.84 8.98
N LEU A 123 -4.24 13.80 9.61
CA LEU A 123 -3.44 13.86 10.82
C LEU A 123 -1.97 13.78 10.44
N ILE A 124 -1.16 14.75 10.88
CA ILE A 124 0.30 14.70 10.81
C ILE A 124 0.81 14.42 12.23
N LEU A 125 1.46 13.29 12.40
CA LEU A 125 1.98 12.81 13.66
C LEU A 125 3.52 12.80 13.62
N ASN A 126 4.19 13.51 14.53
CA ASN A 126 5.64 13.39 14.70
C ASN A 126 5.97 11.99 15.24
N ALA A 127 6.83 11.25 14.56
CA ALA A 127 7.14 9.85 14.88
C ALA A 127 7.92 9.66 16.19
N VAL A 128 8.54 10.73 16.71
CA VAL A 128 9.37 10.70 17.92
C VAL A 128 8.65 11.31 19.11
N SER A 129 8.15 12.57 18.96
CA SER A 129 7.50 13.29 20.06
C SER A 129 6.02 12.94 20.23
N HIS A 130 5.41 12.27 19.26
CA HIS A 130 3.99 11.96 19.16
C HIS A 130 3.09 13.22 19.12
N GLN A 131 3.67 14.39 18.85
CA GLN A 131 2.91 15.61 18.64
C GLN A 131 2.06 15.48 17.38
N GLN A 132 0.80 15.92 17.46
CA GLN A 132 -0.21 15.77 16.43
C GLN A 132 -0.72 17.10 15.93
N ASN A 133 -0.90 17.21 14.62
CA ASN A 133 -1.57 18.35 13.98
C ASN A 133 -2.59 17.84 12.98
N LYS A 134 -3.82 18.36 13.05
CA LYS A 134 -4.92 18.00 12.14
C LYS A 134 -5.14 19.10 11.12
N PHE A 135 -5.29 18.74 9.86
CA PHE A 135 -5.49 19.64 8.73
C PHE A 135 -6.77 19.27 7.96
N ALA A 136 -7.54 20.29 7.56
CA ALA A 136 -8.72 20.09 6.72
C ALA A 136 -8.32 19.85 5.26
N LEU A 137 -8.93 18.86 4.61
CA LEU A 137 -8.70 18.49 3.21
C LEU A 137 -9.91 18.78 2.29
N ASP A 138 -10.95 19.47 2.78
CA ASP A 138 -12.17 19.75 2.01
C ASP A 138 -11.88 20.36 0.63
N SER A 139 -10.98 21.35 0.58
CA SER A 139 -10.63 22.04 -0.66
C SER A 139 -9.83 21.13 -1.62
N LEU A 140 -9.00 20.21 -1.12
CA LEU A 140 -8.34 19.20 -1.94
C LEU A 140 -9.37 18.24 -2.54
N TYR A 141 -10.24 17.67 -1.71
CA TYR A 141 -11.24 16.71 -2.16
C TYR A 141 -12.23 17.31 -3.15
N ALA A 142 -12.64 18.57 -2.94
CA ALA A 142 -13.44 19.31 -3.92
C ALA A 142 -12.72 19.44 -5.28
N ARG A 143 -11.41 19.75 -5.27
CA ARG A 143 -10.60 19.82 -6.51
C ARG A 143 -10.47 18.46 -7.18
N LEU A 144 -10.19 17.38 -6.45
CA LEU A 144 -10.10 16.05 -7.02
C LEU A 144 -11.41 15.63 -7.72
N LYS A 145 -12.58 16.00 -7.14
CA LYS A 145 -13.89 15.80 -7.79
C LYS A 145 -14.01 16.56 -9.11
N LEU A 146 -13.56 17.82 -9.16
CA LEU A 146 -13.55 18.63 -10.39
C LEU A 146 -12.63 18.03 -11.48
N PHE A 147 -11.56 17.32 -11.08
CA PHE A 147 -10.63 16.64 -11.98
C PHE A 147 -11.04 15.20 -12.31
N GLY A 148 -12.25 14.78 -11.96
CA GLY A 148 -12.88 13.55 -12.45
C GLY A 148 -12.93 12.37 -11.49
N ILE A 149 -12.45 12.50 -10.25
CA ILE A 149 -12.68 11.49 -9.21
C ILE A 149 -14.07 11.73 -8.63
N LYS A 150 -15.05 10.97 -9.08
CA LYS A 150 -16.46 11.18 -8.68
C LYS A 150 -16.68 10.94 -7.20
N ASP A 151 -16.18 9.82 -6.71
CA ASP A 151 -16.32 9.39 -5.32
C ASP A 151 -14.95 9.38 -4.66
N ILE A 152 -14.76 10.28 -3.69
CA ILE A 152 -13.52 10.27 -2.90
C ILE A 152 -13.61 9.14 -1.89
N ASN A 153 -12.59 8.29 -1.91
CA ASN A 153 -12.36 7.23 -0.95
C ASN A 153 -10.86 6.92 -0.91
N ILE A 154 -10.12 7.70 -0.11
CA ILE A 154 -8.67 7.54 0.03
C ILE A 154 -8.40 6.34 0.93
N GLU A 155 -7.73 5.34 0.37
CA GLU A 155 -7.45 4.05 1.01
C GLU A 155 -5.95 3.77 1.12
N GLY A 156 -5.10 4.69 0.68
CA GLY A 156 -3.66 4.47 0.76
C GLY A 156 -2.85 5.75 0.67
N ALA A 157 -1.69 5.74 1.33
CA ALA A 157 -0.73 6.83 1.29
C ALA A 157 0.72 6.30 1.31
N ALA A 158 1.62 6.90 0.52
CA ALA A 158 3.05 6.65 0.58
C ALA A 158 3.87 7.91 0.29
N SER A 159 5.09 7.95 0.79
CA SER A 159 6.04 9.02 0.48
C SER A 159 7.06 8.54 -0.55
N LEU A 160 6.98 9.09 -1.75
CA LEU A 160 7.93 8.88 -2.84
C LEU A 160 8.99 10.00 -2.85
N PRO A 161 10.09 9.84 -3.59
CA PRO A 161 11.05 10.93 -3.79
C PRO A 161 10.39 12.18 -4.39
N GLY A 162 10.34 13.27 -3.63
CA GLY A 162 9.81 14.56 -4.07
C GLY A 162 8.29 14.66 -4.21
N THR A 163 7.50 13.64 -3.84
CA THR A 163 6.03 13.69 -3.94
C THR A 163 5.38 12.73 -2.93
N MET A 164 4.17 13.07 -2.49
CA MET A 164 3.31 12.11 -1.81
C MET A 164 2.46 11.37 -2.84
N LEU A 165 2.11 10.15 -2.55
CA LEU A 165 1.18 9.34 -3.33
C LEU A 165 -0.02 8.99 -2.46
N LEU A 166 -1.22 9.23 -2.98
CA LEU A 166 -2.46 8.74 -2.39
C LEU A 166 -3.12 7.76 -3.35
N SER A 167 -3.82 6.78 -2.86
CA SER A 167 -4.73 5.96 -3.67
C SER A 167 -6.18 6.28 -3.34
N ASN A 168 -7.00 6.34 -4.39
CA ASN A 168 -8.45 6.44 -4.25
C ASN A 168 -9.07 5.14 -4.77
N ARG A 169 -9.80 4.45 -3.90
CA ARG A 169 -10.52 3.21 -4.22
C ARG A 169 -11.81 3.53 -4.95
N GLY A 170 -12.12 2.74 -5.97
CA GLY A 170 -13.45 2.69 -6.57
C GLY A 170 -14.36 1.68 -5.87
N ASN A 171 -15.58 1.59 -6.34
CA ASN A 171 -16.56 0.59 -5.91
C ASN A 171 -17.24 -0.06 -7.13
N LYS A 172 -18.16 -1.00 -6.91
CA LYS A 172 -18.87 -1.68 -8.00
C LYS A 172 -19.71 -0.73 -8.88
N GLY A 173 -20.19 0.40 -8.34
CA GLY A 173 -20.90 1.44 -9.09
C GLY A 173 -19.97 2.38 -9.86
N TYR A 174 -18.71 2.50 -9.43
CA TYR A 174 -17.68 3.31 -10.06
C TYR A 174 -16.33 2.58 -10.02
N GLN A 175 -16.13 1.67 -10.94
CA GLN A 175 -15.01 0.72 -11.01
C GLN A 175 -13.71 1.39 -11.49
N LYS A 176 -13.20 2.37 -10.73
CA LYS A 176 -11.96 3.09 -11.05
C LYS A 176 -11.15 3.36 -9.80
N ASN A 177 -10.00 2.73 -9.71
CA ASN A 177 -8.98 3.16 -8.76
C ASN A 177 -8.13 4.26 -9.37
N TYR A 178 -7.63 5.15 -8.54
CA TYR A 178 -6.71 6.21 -8.95
C TYR A 178 -5.48 6.24 -8.06
N LEU A 179 -4.33 6.52 -8.66
CA LEU A 179 -3.13 6.97 -7.98
C LEU A 179 -3.01 8.49 -8.16
N ILE A 180 -2.86 9.21 -7.06
CA ILE A 180 -2.81 10.67 -7.02
C ILE A 180 -1.42 11.05 -6.53
N PHE A 181 -0.56 11.51 -7.45
CA PHE A 181 0.74 12.08 -7.12
C PHE A 181 0.54 13.52 -6.75
N ILE A 182 0.93 13.92 -5.54
CA ILE A 182 0.60 15.21 -4.96
C ILE A 182 1.81 15.82 -4.24
N ASP A 183 1.87 17.13 -4.13
CA ASP A 183 2.95 17.84 -3.45
C ASP A 183 3.17 17.32 -2.02
N ASN A 184 4.45 17.23 -1.57
CA ASN A 184 4.83 16.62 -0.30
C ASN A 184 4.19 17.25 0.95
N ASN A 185 3.72 18.47 0.86
CA ASN A 185 3.12 19.22 1.97
C ASN A 185 1.70 19.69 1.64
N PHE A 186 0.98 18.92 0.83
CA PHE A 186 -0.35 19.28 0.32
C PHE A 186 -1.36 19.65 1.41
N TRP A 187 -1.23 19.08 2.61
CA TRP A 187 -2.12 19.35 3.74
C TRP A 187 -2.02 20.79 4.25
N THR A 188 -0.89 21.49 4.04
CA THR A 188 -0.73 22.91 4.42
C THR A 188 -1.37 23.86 3.43
N LYS A 189 -1.56 23.44 2.17
CA LYS A 189 -2.12 24.23 1.06
C LYS A 189 -3.06 23.40 0.20
N PRO A 190 -4.09 22.73 0.75
CA PRO A 190 -4.91 21.77 0.02
C PRO A 190 -5.69 22.39 -1.14
N GLY A 191 -6.00 23.70 -1.05
CA GLY A 191 -6.69 24.45 -2.12
C GLY A 191 -5.83 24.79 -3.33
N SER A 192 -4.48 24.72 -3.23
CA SER A 192 -3.55 25.17 -4.28
C SER A 192 -2.39 24.22 -4.57
N CYS A 193 -2.25 23.11 -3.83
CA CYS A 193 -1.20 22.12 -4.10
C CYS A 193 -1.28 21.55 -5.51
N GLY A 194 -0.12 21.24 -6.11
CA GLY A 194 -0.02 20.54 -7.38
C GLY A 194 -0.37 19.07 -7.23
N PHE A 195 -1.03 18.47 -8.21
CA PHE A 195 -1.24 17.04 -8.30
C PHE A 195 -1.40 16.56 -9.74
N SER A 196 -1.14 15.26 -9.96
CA SER A 196 -1.51 14.53 -11.17
C SER A 196 -2.22 13.23 -10.80
N ILE A 197 -3.08 12.75 -11.69
CA ILE A 197 -3.96 11.61 -11.44
C ILE A 197 -3.73 10.57 -12.54
N ALA A 198 -3.51 9.31 -12.12
CA ALA A 198 -3.44 8.17 -13.01
C ALA A 198 -4.50 7.12 -12.64
N LEU A 199 -5.13 6.48 -13.62
CA LEU A 199 -5.93 5.27 -13.39
C LEU A 199 -5.00 4.14 -12.93
N ALA A 200 -5.39 3.40 -11.91
CA ALA A 200 -4.62 2.29 -11.38
C ALA A 200 -5.31 0.95 -11.64
N GLY A 201 -4.61 0.11 -12.40
CA GLY A 201 -5.12 -1.19 -12.80
C GLY A 201 -6.32 -1.10 -13.74
N THR A 202 -6.36 -1.95 -14.75
CA THR A 202 -7.53 -2.15 -15.59
C THR A 202 -7.98 -3.60 -15.41
N THR A 203 -9.12 -3.82 -14.81
CA THR A 203 -9.73 -5.14 -14.80
C THR A 203 -10.45 -5.35 -16.12
N LYS A 204 -10.13 -6.44 -16.83
CA LYS A 204 -10.90 -6.88 -17.99
C LYS A 204 -12.16 -7.65 -17.57
N ASP A 205 -12.22 -8.07 -16.32
CA ASP A 205 -13.36 -8.79 -15.76
C ASP A 205 -14.25 -7.79 -15.01
N THR A 206 -15.46 -7.63 -15.52
CA THR A 206 -16.49 -6.75 -14.96
C THR A 206 -17.32 -7.44 -13.87
N SER A 207 -17.11 -8.72 -13.60
CA SER A 207 -17.89 -9.50 -12.62
C SER A 207 -17.50 -9.15 -11.16
N ALA A 208 -16.22 -8.82 -10.95
CA ALA A 208 -15.70 -8.39 -9.65
C ALA A 208 -14.79 -7.17 -9.82
N PHE A 209 -14.98 -6.16 -8.98
CA PHE A 209 -14.09 -5.00 -8.95
C PHE A 209 -12.99 -5.19 -7.93
N ASN A 210 -11.74 -4.98 -8.34
CA ASN A 210 -10.55 -5.03 -7.51
C ASN A 210 -10.28 -3.62 -6.94
N GLY A 211 -10.71 -3.35 -5.70
CA GLY A 211 -10.48 -2.09 -5.01
C GLY A 211 -9.11 -2.06 -4.33
N ILE A 212 -8.33 -0.99 -4.53
CA ILE A 212 -7.11 -0.77 -3.75
C ILE A 212 -7.50 -0.49 -2.31
N SER A 213 -6.88 -1.18 -1.35
CA SER A 213 -7.16 -1.04 0.08
C SER A 213 -5.98 -0.47 0.89
N GLY A 214 -4.77 -0.45 0.34
CA GLY A 214 -3.60 0.15 1.00
C GLY A 214 -2.39 0.13 0.10
N LEU A 215 -1.32 0.82 0.50
CA LEU A 215 -0.07 0.83 -0.27
C LEU A 215 1.15 1.16 0.58
N ASP A 216 2.33 0.69 0.14
CA ASP A 216 3.62 1.13 0.66
C ASP A 216 4.68 1.19 -0.44
N TYR A 217 5.72 2.00 -0.24
CA TYR A 217 6.76 2.28 -1.22
C TYR A 217 8.10 1.68 -0.84
N ALA A 218 8.59 0.76 -1.65
CA ALA A 218 9.92 0.14 -1.55
C ALA A 218 10.99 1.07 -2.12
N ARG A 219 11.66 1.81 -1.23
CA ARG A 219 12.59 2.91 -1.59
C ARG A 219 13.84 2.45 -2.33
N LYS A 220 14.36 1.23 -2.05
CA LYS A 220 15.61 0.72 -2.66
C LYS A 220 15.40 0.22 -4.07
N SER A 221 14.22 -0.31 -4.38
CA SER A 221 13.88 -0.93 -5.67
C SER A 221 12.90 -0.12 -6.51
N ASP A 222 12.46 1.05 -6.03
CA ASP A 222 11.47 1.93 -6.67
C ASP A 222 10.18 1.19 -7.04
N LYS A 223 9.65 0.40 -6.10
CA LYS A 223 8.44 -0.37 -6.30
C LYS A 223 7.32 0.14 -5.40
N LEU A 224 6.11 0.23 -5.95
CA LEU A 224 4.90 0.42 -5.17
C LEU A 224 4.25 -0.95 -4.95
N LEU A 225 3.96 -1.26 -3.70
CA LEU A 225 3.17 -2.41 -3.30
C LEU A 225 1.77 -1.91 -2.97
N LEU A 226 0.74 -2.63 -3.47
CA LEU A 226 -0.65 -2.29 -3.17
C LEU A 226 -1.36 -3.55 -2.69
N THR A 227 -2.10 -3.43 -1.62
CA THR A 227 -3.14 -4.39 -1.27
C THR A 227 -4.39 -4.08 -2.07
N VAL A 228 -5.05 -5.12 -2.53
CA VAL A 228 -6.23 -5.01 -3.38
C VAL A 228 -7.20 -6.10 -2.96
N SER A 229 -8.44 -5.72 -2.70
CA SER A 229 -9.48 -6.67 -2.33
C SER A 229 -10.67 -6.60 -3.28
N THR A 230 -11.31 -7.75 -3.52
CA THR A 230 -12.59 -7.80 -4.21
C THR A 230 -13.71 -7.72 -3.19
N GLU A 231 -14.61 -6.78 -3.39
CA GLU A 231 -15.75 -6.59 -2.52
C GLU A 231 -17.01 -6.38 -3.37
N ASN A 232 -18.07 -7.08 -3.02
CA ASN A 232 -19.31 -7.02 -3.79
C ASN A 232 -20.24 -5.92 -3.26
N THR A 233 -19.75 -4.66 -3.25
CA THR A 233 -20.53 -3.51 -2.78
C THR A 233 -20.63 -2.41 -3.84
N TYR A 234 -21.79 -1.74 -3.87
CA TYR A 234 -22.03 -0.53 -4.68
C TYR A 234 -21.79 0.77 -3.89
N SER A 235 -21.43 0.65 -2.63
CA SER A 235 -21.32 1.75 -1.69
C SER A 235 -19.95 1.76 -1.04
N ASN A 236 -19.43 2.94 -0.74
CA ASN A 236 -18.22 3.12 0.09
C ASN A 236 -18.55 3.08 1.60
N PHE A 237 -19.80 2.71 1.98
CA PHE A 237 -20.28 2.72 3.36
C PHE A 237 -20.87 1.40 3.83
N ALA A 238 -21.13 0.48 2.90
CA ALA A 238 -21.72 -0.81 3.21
C ALA A 238 -20.71 -1.88 2.84
N ASP A 239 -20.33 -2.67 3.81
CA ASP A 239 -19.46 -3.82 3.61
C ASP A 239 -20.15 -4.84 2.71
N GLY A 240 -19.42 -5.38 1.76
CA GLY A 240 -19.86 -6.44 0.87
C GLY A 240 -19.39 -7.80 1.36
N THR A 241 -19.74 -8.86 0.65
CA THR A 241 -19.13 -10.16 0.90
C THR A 241 -17.62 -10.06 0.58
N ILE A 242 -16.79 -10.47 1.54
CA ILE A 242 -15.34 -10.56 1.38
C ILE A 242 -15.03 -11.52 0.23
N GLY A 243 -14.30 -11.02 -0.75
CA GLY A 243 -13.82 -11.80 -1.88
C GLY A 243 -12.35 -12.16 -1.74
N LYS A 244 -11.62 -12.21 -2.85
CA LYS A 244 -10.19 -12.47 -2.86
C LYS A 244 -9.37 -11.23 -2.54
N SER A 245 -8.19 -11.45 -1.95
CA SER A 245 -7.19 -10.41 -1.72
C SER A 245 -5.96 -10.64 -2.61
N TYR A 246 -5.37 -9.55 -3.08
CA TYR A 246 -4.21 -9.55 -3.97
C TYR A 246 -3.12 -8.62 -3.46
N LEU A 247 -1.88 -8.94 -3.80
CA LEU A 247 -0.75 -8.02 -3.72
C LEU A 247 -0.34 -7.62 -5.15
N TRP A 248 -0.49 -6.35 -5.48
CA TRP A 248 -0.05 -5.78 -6.74
C TRP A 248 1.30 -5.08 -6.57
N ILE A 249 2.18 -5.20 -7.56
CA ILE A 249 3.49 -4.56 -7.55
C ILE A 249 3.66 -3.75 -8.84
N ILE A 250 4.00 -2.47 -8.68
CA ILE A 250 4.30 -1.55 -9.77
C ILE A 250 5.77 -1.17 -9.69
N ASN A 251 6.54 -1.45 -10.74
CA ASN A 251 7.94 -1.08 -10.83
C ASN A 251 8.11 0.39 -11.26
N ASP A 252 9.25 1.00 -10.89
CA ASP A 252 9.68 2.33 -11.33
C ASP A 252 8.61 3.41 -11.11
N ILE A 253 7.93 3.35 -9.95
CA ILE A 253 6.77 4.20 -9.67
C ILE A 253 7.12 5.68 -9.61
N SER A 254 8.32 6.05 -9.16
CA SER A 254 8.75 7.44 -9.07
C SER A 254 8.80 8.14 -10.43
N SER A 255 9.00 7.38 -11.52
CA SER A 255 9.01 7.88 -12.90
C SER A 255 7.62 8.05 -13.52
N LYS A 256 6.55 7.56 -12.86
CA LYS A 256 5.21 7.44 -13.46
C LYS A 256 4.26 8.61 -13.13
N LYS A 257 4.73 9.64 -12.49
CA LYS A 257 3.92 10.81 -12.05
C LYS A 257 3.04 11.42 -13.13
N ASN A 258 3.46 11.37 -14.39
CA ASN A 258 2.73 11.99 -15.52
C ASN A 258 1.98 10.98 -16.40
N PHE A 259 1.84 9.74 -15.96
CA PHE A 259 1.12 8.71 -16.71
C PHE A 259 -0.40 8.87 -16.46
N SER A 260 -1.20 8.66 -17.50
CA SER A 260 -2.66 8.68 -17.37
C SER A 260 -3.22 7.35 -16.84
N ALA A 261 -2.49 6.27 -17.00
CA ALA A 261 -2.84 4.95 -16.49
C ALA A 261 -1.57 4.16 -16.10
N ILE A 262 -1.65 3.44 -15.00
CA ILE A 262 -0.57 2.65 -14.44
C ILE A 262 -1.12 1.27 -14.09
N ASN A 263 -0.58 0.23 -14.73
CA ASN A 263 -0.94 -1.16 -14.46
C ASN A 263 0.11 -1.83 -13.58
N PRO A 264 -0.27 -2.81 -12.74
CA PRO A 264 0.68 -3.61 -12.01
C PRO A 264 1.56 -4.44 -12.96
N ASN A 265 2.83 -4.55 -12.63
CA ASN A 265 3.78 -5.43 -13.32
C ASN A 265 3.65 -6.88 -12.84
N ILE A 266 3.28 -7.05 -11.57
CA ILE A 266 3.11 -8.34 -10.90
C ILE A 266 1.80 -8.29 -10.12
N ILE A 267 1.02 -9.36 -10.21
CA ILE A 267 -0.19 -9.60 -9.42
C ILE A 267 -0.03 -10.94 -8.74
N ILE A 268 -0.13 -10.97 -7.43
CA ILE A 268 -0.11 -12.18 -6.62
C ILE A 268 -1.50 -12.34 -5.99
N ASP A 269 -2.19 -13.43 -6.30
CA ASP A 269 -3.41 -13.86 -5.61
C ASP A 269 -2.98 -14.45 -4.27
N LEU A 270 -3.35 -13.79 -3.17
CA LEU A 270 -2.94 -14.19 -1.83
C LEU A 270 -3.62 -15.49 -1.40
N ASP A 271 -4.89 -15.68 -1.77
CA ASP A 271 -5.67 -16.88 -1.47
C ASP A 271 -5.09 -18.12 -2.18
N GLU A 272 -4.60 -17.96 -3.41
CA GLU A 272 -3.93 -19.02 -4.15
C GLU A 272 -2.50 -19.30 -3.64
N ALA A 273 -1.84 -18.26 -3.15
CA ALA A 273 -0.48 -18.39 -2.65
C ALA A 273 -0.41 -19.10 -1.28
N ASP A 274 -1.42 -18.89 -0.42
CA ASP A 274 -1.53 -19.58 0.86
C ASP A 274 -3.00 -19.55 1.34
N ASN A 275 -3.57 -20.73 1.60
CA ASN A 275 -4.99 -20.87 1.97
C ASN A 275 -5.39 -20.18 3.29
N ARG A 276 -4.42 -19.76 4.08
CA ARG A 276 -4.65 -18.98 5.32
C ARG A 276 -5.05 -17.54 5.05
N PHE A 277 -5.03 -17.06 3.81
CA PHE A 277 -5.60 -15.77 3.41
C PHE A 277 -7.07 -15.85 3.02
N ILE A 278 -7.59 -17.03 2.76
CA ILE A 278 -8.98 -17.23 2.31
C ILE A 278 -9.96 -16.68 3.36
N GLY A 279 -10.84 -15.76 2.93
CA GLY A 279 -11.83 -15.14 3.77
C GLY A 279 -11.34 -13.94 4.58
N HIS A 280 -10.11 -13.48 4.33
CA HIS A 280 -9.55 -12.30 4.96
C HIS A 280 -9.46 -11.13 3.98
N LYS A 281 -10.03 -9.99 4.35
CA LYS A 281 -9.94 -8.73 3.61
C LYS A 281 -8.62 -8.04 3.99
N ILE A 282 -7.61 -8.15 3.14
CA ILE A 282 -6.32 -7.50 3.39
C ILE A 282 -6.44 -6.02 3.07
N GLU A 283 -6.24 -5.17 4.10
CA GLU A 283 -6.45 -3.72 4.03
C GLU A 283 -5.14 -2.94 3.87
N ALA A 284 -4.07 -3.35 4.52
CA ALA A 284 -2.81 -2.61 4.38
C ALA A 284 -1.59 -3.52 4.24
N VAL A 285 -0.50 -2.93 3.76
CA VAL A 285 0.83 -3.52 3.67
C VAL A 285 1.87 -2.54 4.19
N THR A 286 2.89 -3.03 4.91
CA THR A 286 4.11 -2.26 5.17
C THR A 286 5.36 -3.10 5.01
N ILE A 287 6.46 -2.46 4.60
CA ILE A 287 7.74 -3.09 4.31
C ILE A 287 8.60 -3.05 5.57
N LEU A 288 8.79 -4.21 6.22
CA LEU A 288 9.66 -4.34 7.39
C LEU A 288 11.14 -4.43 7.00
N GLN A 289 11.43 -5.03 5.86
CA GLN A 289 12.79 -5.17 5.34
C GLN A 289 12.79 -5.28 3.82
N GLU A 290 13.69 -4.56 3.18
CA GLU A 290 13.90 -4.62 1.74
C GLU A 290 15.32 -5.06 1.41
N ASN A 291 15.44 -6.21 0.72
CA ASN A 291 16.67 -6.77 0.18
C ASN A 291 16.63 -6.79 -1.35
N LYS A 292 17.75 -7.16 -2.00
CA LYS A 292 17.85 -7.17 -3.47
C LYS A 292 16.86 -8.14 -4.16
N THR A 293 16.56 -9.28 -3.54
CA THR A 293 15.77 -10.38 -4.12
C THR A 293 14.48 -10.68 -3.39
N ASN A 294 14.31 -10.11 -2.21
CA ASN A 294 13.11 -10.35 -1.40
C ASN A 294 12.80 -9.16 -0.48
N MET A 295 11.57 -9.13 -0.01
CA MET A 295 11.12 -8.20 1.02
C MET A 295 10.43 -8.96 2.14
N ILE A 296 10.58 -8.50 3.39
CA ILE A 296 9.72 -8.94 4.50
C ILE A 296 8.62 -7.90 4.63
N LEU A 297 7.39 -8.32 4.48
CA LEU A 297 6.20 -7.49 4.55
C LEU A 297 5.36 -7.88 5.76
N LEU A 298 4.61 -6.92 6.26
CA LEU A 298 3.49 -7.14 7.17
C LEU A 298 2.22 -6.67 6.46
N LEU A 299 1.21 -7.52 6.49
CA LEU A 299 -0.14 -7.24 6.00
C LEU A 299 -1.10 -7.22 7.19
N VAL A 300 -2.19 -6.49 7.11
CA VAL A 300 -3.27 -6.55 8.09
C VAL A 300 -4.59 -6.81 7.39
N SER A 301 -5.46 -7.62 8.00
CA SER A 301 -6.85 -7.76 7.58
C SER A 301 -7.80 -7.11 8.59
N ASP A 302 -8.89 -6.58 8.06
CA ASP A 302 -10.11 -6.32 8.80
C ASP A 302 -11.23 -7.21 8.24
N ASP A 303 -11.76 -8.07 9.08
CA ASP A 303 -12.78 -9.05 8.71
C ASP A 303 -14.15 -8.68 9.31
N ASP A 304 -14.33 -7.42 9.72
CA ASP A 304 -15.57 -6.83 10.31
C ASP A 304 -16.04 -7.51 11.62
N ASP A 305 -15.18 -8.30 12.25
CA ASP A 305 -15.49 -9.01 13.51
C ASP A 305 -15.00 -8.24 14.77
N GLY A 306 -14.44 -7.04 14.59
CA GLY A 306 -13.89 -6.18 15.65
C GLY A 306 -12.47 -6.56 16.08
N LYS A 307 -11.79 -7.37 15.29
CA LYS A 307 -10.40 -7.77 15.46
C LYS A 307 -9.62 -7.47 14.20
N SER A 308 -8.30 -7.55 14.29
CA SER A 308 -7.40 -7.47 13.13
C SER A 308 -6.45 -8.65 13.14
N ILE A 309 -6.14 -9.19 11.96
CA ILE A 309 -5.16 -10.25 11.81
C ILE A 309 -3.95 -9.73 11.05
N LEU A 310 -2.78 -10.00 11.59
CA LEU A 310 -1.49 -9.60 11.04
C LEU A 310 -0.82 -10.81 10.38
N PHE A 311 -0.43 -10.65 9.11
CA PHE A 311 0.26 -11.66 8.32
C PHE A 311 1.67 -11.18 7.98
N LYS A 312 2.69 -11.82 8.54
CA LYS A 312 4.08 -11.54 8.19
C LYS A 312 4.53 -12.48 7.09
N ILE A 313 5.01 -11.93 5.97
CA ILE A 313 5.37 -12.71 4.77
C ILE A 313 6.76 -12.38 4.26
N ILE A 314 7.36 -13.29 3.51
CA ILE A 314 8.45 -12.99 2.57
C ILE A 314 7.86 -12.89 1.17
N LEU A 315 8.08 -11.78 0.50
CA LEU A 315 7.86 -11.59 -0.92
C LEU A 315 9.18 -11.84 -1.65
N ASN A 316 9.21 -12.82 -2.54
CA ASN A 316 10.33 -13.09 -3.45
C ASN A 316 10.02 -12.47 -4.82
N LEU A 317 11.00 -11.73 -5.38
CA LEU A 317 10.86 -10.93 -6.60
C LEU A 317 11.74 -11.47 -7.73
#